data_c373aed17a4a88e7792015372349f428
#
_entry.id   c373aed17a4a88e7792015372349f428
#
_cell.length_a   1.000
_cell.length_b   1.000
_cell.length_c   1.000
_cell.angle_alpha   90.00
_cell.angle_beta   90.00
_cell.angle_gamma   90.00
#
_symmetry.space_group_name_H-M   'P 1'
#
loop_
_entity.id
_entity.type
_entity.pdbx_description
1 polymer ?
#
loop_
_entity_poly.entity_id
_entity_poly.type
_entity_poly.pdbx_seq_one_letter_code
_entity_poly.pdbx_strand_id
1 'polypeptide(L)'
;MDQFLPAIPLSGAKIVVVGAGEAALNKLRLFRTAPCDLVWATLGEPYAAPADLNANTRILTQARPRGLFKGARLAFIGLEDRKTARRLAAKARRAGALVNVVDDLALCDFYTPAVVD
;
A
#
# COMPACT_ATOMS: atom_id res chain seq x y z
N MET A 1 -4.97 -10.31 25.51
CA MET A 1 -5.22 -9.39 24.37
C MET A 1 -4.48 -9.93 23.15
N ASP A 2 -5.22 -10.24 22.09
CA ASP A 2 -4.61 -10.86 20.90
C ASP A 2 -4.09 -9.83 19.89
N GLN A 3 -4.47 -8.59 20.03
CA GLN A 3 -4.04 -7.52 19.11
C GLN A 3 -3.65 -6.27 19.89
N PHE A 4 -2.64 -5.60 19.36
CA PHE A 4 -2.18 -4.32 19.86
C PHE A 4 -2.25 -3.30 18.72
N LEU A 5 -2.84 -2.13 19.00
CA LEU A 5 -3.05 -1.08 18.00
C LEU A 5 -2.05 0.05 18.20
N PRO A 6 -0.83 -0.08 17.65
CA PRO A 6 0.15 0.99 17.77
C PRO A 6 -0.21 2.18 16.88
N ALA A 7 0.10 3.38 17.34
CA ALA A 7 0.04 4.56 16.51
C ALA A 7 1.34 4.66 15.71
N ILE A 8 1.22 4.85 14.39
CA ILE A 8 2.37 5.01 13.50
C ILE A 8 2.42 6.45 13.01
N PRO A 9 3.50 7.20 13.29
CA PRO A 9 3.63 8.55 12.74
C PRO A 9 3.68 8.52 11.23
N LEU A 10 2.87 9.36 10.58
CA LEU A 10 2.76 9.39 9.12
C LEU A 10 3.53 10.55 8.48
N SER A 11 3.84 11.60 9.24
CA SER A 11 4.53 12.77 8.69
C SER A 11 5.87 12.37 8.07
N GLY A 12 5.99 12.55 6.75
CA GLY A 12 7.20 12.19 6.01
C GLY A 12 7.42 10.69 5.81
N ALA A 13 6.52 9.84 6.33
CA ALA A 13 6.66 8.39 6.16
C ALA A 13 6.33 7.99 4.73
N LYS A 14 7.13 7.10 4.15
CA LYS A 14 6.85 6.53 2.83
C LYS A 14 5.84 5.40 2.98
N ILE A 15 4.71 5.52 2.31
CA ILE A 15 3.64 4.53 2.27
C ILE A 15 3.50 4.08 0.82
N VAL A 16 3.56 2.78 0.58
CA VAL A 16 3.45 2.22 -0.77
C VAL A 16 2.15 1.46 -0.90
N VAL A 17 1.40 1.76 -1.97
CA VAL A 17 0.20 1.01 -2.35
C VAL A 17 0.44 0.40 -3.72
N VAL A 18 0.22 -0.90 -3.84
CA VAL A 18 0.45 -1.65 -5.08
C VAL A 18 -0.86 -2.18 -5.61
N GLY A 19 -1.10 -1.95 -6.90
CA GLY A 19 -2.29 -2.44 -7.59
C GLY A 19 -3.05 -1.33 -8.29
N ALA A 20 -3.91 -1.68 -9.23
CA ALA A 20 -4.65 -0.71 -10.05
C ALA A 20 -6.17 -0.82 -9.92
N GLY A 21 -6.66 -1.79 -9.13
CA GLY A 21 -8.10 -2.03 -8.95
C GLY A 21 -8.65 -1.42 -7.66
N GLU A 22 -9.90 -1.74 -7.36
CA GLU A 22 -10.61 -1.20 -6.21
C GLU A 22 -9.91 -1.44 -4.88
N ALA A 23 -9.29 -2.61 -4.72
CA ALA A 23 -8.57 -2.93 -3.48
C ALA A 23 -7.46 -1.91 -3.20
N ALA A 24 -6.69 -1.53 -4.22
CA ALA A 24 -5.66 -0.52 -4.08
C ALA A 24 -6.25 0.87 -3.87
N LEU A 25 -7.30 1.22 -4.62
CA LEU A 25 -7.96 2.53 -4.49
C LEU A 25 -8.50 2.75 -3.08
N ASN A 26 -9.09 1.71 -2.48
CA ASN A 26 -9.60 1.81 -1.10
C ASN A 26 -8.47 2.10 -0.09
N LYS A 27 -7.28 1.55 -0.32
CA LYS A 27 -6.14 1.82 0.55
C LYS A 27 -5.57 3.23 0.34
N LEU A 28 -5.54 3.70 -0.91
CA LEU A 28 -5.13 5.08 -1.19
C LEU A 28 -6.01 6.09 -0.47
N ARG A 29 -7.30 5.84 -0.38
CA ARG A 29 -8.24 6.74 0.31
C ARG A 29 -7.97 6.90 1.79
N LEU A 30 -7.35 5.90 2.44
CA LEU A 30 -6.97 6.02 3.85
C LEU A 30 -6.00 7.18 4.08
N PHE A 31 -5.22 7.54 3.08
CA PHE A 31 -4.13 8.51 3.19
C PHE A 31 -4.41 9.80 2.40
N ARG A 32 -5.67 10.03 1.98
CA ARG A 32 -6.01 11.17 1.11
C ARG A 32 -5.65 12.53 1.69
N THR A 33 -5.64 12.65 3.02
CA THR A 33 -5.30 13.89 3.71
C THR A 33 -4.06 13.77 4.60
N ALA A 34 -3.39 12.62 4.59
CA ALA A 34 -2.25 12.38 5.46
C ALA A 34 -0.99 13.08 4.94
N PRO A 35 -0.12 13.59 5.83
CA PRO A 35 1.12 14.26 5.41
C PRO A 35 2.24 13.25 5.14
N CYS A 36 1.95 12.18 4.45
CA CYS A 36 2.91 11.12 4.14
C CYS A 36 3.42 11.24 2.71
N ASP A 37 4.51 10.51 2.43
CA ASP A 37 5.03 10.32 1.07
C ASP A 37 4.31 9.09 0.50
N LEU A 38 3.21 9.31 -0.22
CA LEU A 38 2.38 8.25 -0.76
C LEU A 38 2.86 7.87 -2.17
N VAL A 39 3.19 6.59 -2.34
CA VAL A 39 3.65 6.03 -3.61
C VAL A 39 2.63 4.99 -4.07
N TRP A 40 2.12 5.15 -5.29
CA TRP A 40 1.16 4.24 -5.89
C TRP A 40 1.80 3.55 -7.08
N ALA A 41 1.98 2.23 -7.00
CA ALA A 41 2.56 1.44 -8.07
C ALA A 41 1.47 0.65 -8.79
N THR A 42 1.22 0.98 -10.06
CA THR A 42 0.17 0.33 -10.85
C THR A 42 0.66 -0.95 -11.54
N LEU A 43 1.95 -1.19 -11.54
CA LEU A 43 2.60 -2.35 -12.19
C LEU A 43 2.29 -2.44 -13.69
N GLY A 44 2.14 -1.30 -14.33
CA GLY A 44 1.86 -1.25 -15.77
C GLY A 44 0.42 -1.52 -16.16
N GLU A 45 -0.47 -1.72 -15.18
CA GLU A 45 -1.89 -1.95 -15.47
C GLU A 45 -2.64 -0.65 -15.71
N PRO A 46 -3.71 -0.68 -16.52
CA PRO A 46 -4.57 0.49 -16.68
C PRO A 46 -5.15 0.93 -15.34
N TYR A 47 -5.21 2.23 -15.12
CA TYR A 47 -5.73 2.77 -13.86
C TYR A 47 -6.51 4.05 -14.10
N ALA A 48 -7.37 4.39 -13.15
CA ALA A 48 -8.04 5.68 -13.10
C ALA A 48 -7.75 6.32 -11.75
N ALA A 49 -7.14 7.50 -11.77
CA ALA A 49 -6.84 8.21 -10.52
C ALA A 49 -8.14 8.74 -9.91
N PRO A 50 -8.41 8.46 -8.62
CA PRO A 50 -9.58 9.00 -7.96
C PRO A 50 -9.45 10.52 -7.79
N ALA A 51 -10.60 11.21 -7.80
CA ALA A 51 -10.62 12.66 -7.66
C ALA A 51 -10.08 13.13 -6.32
N ASP A 52 -10.19 12.29 -5.28
CA ASP A 52 -9.74 12.59 -3.92
C ASP A 52 -8.35 12.03 -3.60
N LEU A 53 -7.57 11.69 -4.62
CA LEU A 53 -6.21 11.21 -4.43
C LEU A 53 -5.37 12.29 -3.75
N ASN A 54 -4.54 11.87 -2.77
CA ASN A 54 -3.63 12.78 -2.10
C ASN A 54 -2.75 13.51 -3.13
N ALA A 55 -2.71 14.85 -3.04
CA ALA A 55 -1.99 15.67 -4.01
C ALA A 55 -0.49 15.36 -4.09
N ASN A 56 0.08 14.80 -3.02
CA ASN A 56 1.49 14.44 -2.97
C ASN A 56 1.79 13.02 -3.44
N THR A 57 0.80 12.33 -4.01
CA THR A 57 0.99 10.95 -4.48
C THR A 57 1.92 10.90 -5.68
N ARG A 58 2.92 10.04 -5.59
CA ARG A 58 3.77 9.68 -6.73
C ARG A 58 3.22 8.41 -7.36
N ILE A 59 2.84 8.51 -8.63
CA ILE A 59 2.29 7.36 -9.37
C ILE A 59 3.39 6.75 -10.21
N LEU A 60 3.72 5.49 -9.93
CA LEU A 60 4.71 4.73 -10.68
C LEU A 60 3.98 3.75 -11.59
N THR A 61 4.16 3.90 -12.89
CA THR A 61 3.42 3.12 -13.89
C THR A 61 4.25 2.03 -14.55
N GLN A 62 5.51 1.86 -14.13
CA GLN A 62 6.36 0.79 -14.64
C GLN A 62 5.81 -0.58 -14.20
N ALA A 63 5.99 -1.59 -15.05
CA ALA A 63 5.60 -2.95 -14.72
C ALA A 63 6.44 -3.50 -13.55
N ARG A 64 7.71 -3.09 -13.46
CA ARG A 64 8.63 -3.54 -12.41
C ARG A 64 9.44 -2.36 -11.87
N PRO A 65 8.84 -1.52 -11.02
CA PRO A 65 9.56 -0.35 -10.48
C PRO A 65 10.70 -0.80 -9.57
N ARG A 66 11.87 -0.18 -9.75
CA ARG A 66 13.04 -0.48 -8.92
C ARG A 66 12.97 0.26 -7.60
N GLY A 67 13.42 -0.40 -6.53
CA GLY A 67 13.50 0.23 -5.22
C GLY A 67 12.16 0.65 -4.65
N LEU A 68 11.07 0.02 -5.10
CA LEU A 68 9.71 0.41 -4.72
C LEU A 68 9.53 0.52 -3.21
N PHE A 69 10.03 -0.47 -2.47
CA PHE A 69 9.81 -0.54 -1.03
C PHE A 69 10.97 0.05 -0.20
N LYS A 70 11.99 0.59 -0.85
CA LYS A 70 13.12 1.17 -0.13
C LYS A 70 12.66 2.32 0.75
N GLY A 71 12.91 2.23 2.06
CA GLY A 71 12.50 3.24 3.01
C GLY A 71 11.01 3.26 3.34
N ALA A 72 10.23 2.34 2.80
CA ALA A 72 8.81 2.29 3.08
C ALA A 72 8.54 1.87 4.51
N ARG A 73 7.62 2.54 5.17
CA ARG A 73 7.15 2.18 6.51
C ARG A 73 6.00 1.19 6.43
N LEU A 74 5.07 1.42 5.51
CA LEU A 74 3.93 0.55 5.27
C LEU A 74 3.85 0.21 3.79
N ALA A 75 3.38 -1.00 3.49
CA ALA A 75 3.10 -1.43 2.13
C ALA A 75 1.75 -2.13 2.09
N PHE A 76 0.88 -1.66 1.21
CA PHE A 76 -0.42 -2.28 0.94
C PHE A 76 -0.37 -2.93 -0.42
N ILE A 77 -0.71 -4.21 -0.49
CA ILE A 77 -0.67 -4.97 -1.74
C ILE A 77 -2.08 -5.42 -2.09
N GLY A 78 -2.65 -4.78 -3.12
CA GLY A 78 -3.99 -5.05 -3.61
C GLY A 78 -3.95 -5.69 -4.98
N LEU A 79 -3.54 -6.95 -5.05
CA LEU A 79 -3.42 -7.71 -6.30
C LEU A 79 -4.24 -8.99 -6.22
N GLU A 80 -4.85 -9.37 -7.33
CA GLU A 80 -5.60 -10.63 -7.42
C GLU A 80 -4.66 -11.83 -7.57
N ASP A 81 -3.53 -11.66 -8.26
CA ASP A 81 -2.55 -12.73 -8.45
C ASP A 81 -1.80 -12.98 -7.14
N ARG A 82 -2.10 -14.11 -6.51
CA ARG A 82 -1.55 -14.46 -5.22
C ARG A 82 -0.04 -14.68 -5.23
N LYS A 83 0.51 -15.23 -6.31
CA LYS A 83 1.96 -15.42 -6.42
C LYS A 83 2.70 -14.09 -6.42
N THR A 84 2.22 -13.16 -7.22
CA THR A 84 2.80 -11.82 -7.28
C THR A 84 2.63 -11.08 -5.94
N ALA A 85 1.46 -11.19 -5.32
CA ALA A 85 1.21 -10.58 -4.02
C ALA A 85 2.18 -11.10 -2.95
N ARG A 86 2.39 -12.40 -2.87
CA ARG A 86 3.32 -13.01 -1.91
C ARG A 86 4.76 -12.57 -2.16
N ARG A 87 5.18 -12.55 -3.42
CA ARG A 87 6.53 -12.14 -3.80
C ARG A 87 6.79 -10.69 -3.40
N LEU A 88 5.84 -9.81 -3.68
CA LEU A 88 5.97 -8.39 -3.33
C LEU A 88 5.89 -8.17 -1.82
N ALA A 89 5.04 -8.92 -1.12
CA ALA A 89 4.99 -8.87 0.35
C ALA A 89 6.35 -9.23 0.96
N ALA A 90 6.99 -10.29 0.45
CA ALA A 90 8.31 -10.69 0.92
C ALA A 90 9.37 -9.61 0.65
N LYS A 91 9.32 -8.98 -0.51
CA LYS A 91 10.22 -7.87 -0.85
C LYS A 91 10.02 -6.69 0.08
N ALA A 92 8.77 -6.33 0.34
CA ALA A 92 8.45 -5.21 1.23
C ALA A 92 8.96 -5.46 2.64
N ARG A 93 8.77 -6.68 3.17
CA ARG A 93 9.28 -7.06 4.50
C ARG A 93 10.79 -7.00 4.56
N ARG A 94 11.48 -7.48 3.54
CA ARG A 94 12.94 -7.40 3.49
C ARG A 94 13.45 -5.96 3.47
N ALA A 95 12.66 -5.06 2.93
CA ALA A 95 12.99 -3.63 2.94
C ALA A 95 12.63 -2.95 4.26
N GLY A 96 12.00 -3.66 5.20
CA GLY A 96 11.67 -3.13 6.53
C GLY A 96 10.25 -2.61 6.68
N ALA A 97 9.39 -2.78 5.68
CA ALA A 97 8.01 -2.34 5.75
C ALA A 97 7.12 -3.32 6.50
N LEU A 98 6.11 -2.81 7.19
CA LEU A 98 4.98 -3.61 7.62
C LEU A 98 4.02 -3.77 6.44
N VAL A 99 3.49 -4.96 6.24
CA VAL A 99 2.75 -5.31 5.03
C VAL A 99 1.30 -5.65 5.33
N ASN A 100 0.41 -5.13 4.51
CA ASN A 100 -1.00 -5.53 4.46
C ASN A 100 -1.29 -6.04 3.05
N VAL A 101 -1.64 -7.33 2.95
CA VAL A 101 -2.08 -7.91 1.68
C VAL A 101 -3.60 -7.97 1.72
N VAL A 102 -4.25 -7.27 0.81
CA VAL A 102 -5.71 -7.15 0.79
C VAL A 102 -6.32 -8.53 0.56
N ASP A 103 -7.31 -8.88 1.38
CA ASP A 103 -8.03 -10.14 1.36
C ASP A 103 -7.16 -11.38 1.64
N ASP A 104 -6.01 -11.21 2.28
CA ASP A 104 -5.18 -12.33 2.69
C ASP A 104 -4.63 -12.08 4.10
N LEU A 105 -5.42 -12.42 5.11
CA LEU A 105 -5.07 -12.17 6.51
C LEU A 105 -3.78 -12.85 6.92
N ALA A 106 -3.48 -14.03 6.38
CA ALA A 106 -2.28 -14.77 6.74
C ALA A 106 -1.00 -14.05 6.33
N LEU A 107 -1.06 -13.16 5.34
CA LEU A 107 0.08 -12.39 4.86
C LEU A 107 0.14 -10.97 5.44
N CYS A 108 -0.76 -10.62 6.34
CA CYS A 108 -0.80 -9.26 6.90
C CYS A 108 -0.03 -9.16 8.20
N ASP A 109 0.81 -8.13 8.33
CA ASP A 109 1.47 -7.76 9.57
C ASP A 109 0.59 -6.85 10.43
N PHE A 110 -0.40 -6.22 9.82
CA PHE A 110 -1.36 -5.34 10.49
C PHE A 110 -2.66 -5.30 9.70
N TYR A 111 -3.72 -4.81 10.35
CA TYR A 111 -5.04 -4.70 9.73
C TYR A 111 -5.50 -3.26 9.73
N THR A 112 -6.36 -2.91 8.78
CA THR A 112 -7.01 -1.60 8.75
C THR A 112 -8.49 -1.77 9.02
N PRO A 113 -9.13 -0.81 9.72
CA PRO A 113 -10.58 -0.85 9.89
C PRO A 113 -11.27 -0.67 8.55
N ALA A 114 -12.49 -1.19 8.44
CA ALA A 114 -13.32 -0.93 7.28
C ALA A 114 -13.62 0.57 7.22
N VAL A 115 -13.41 1.17 6.03
CA VAL A 115 -13.78 2.56 5.81
C VAL A 115 -15.23 2.57 5.32
N VAL A 116 -16.10 3.15 6.14
CA VAL A 116 -17.49 3.33 5.76
C VAL A 116 -17.69 4.80 5.43
N ASP A 117 -18.04 5.06 4.19
CA ASP A 117 -18.34 6.43 3.74
C ASP A 117 -19.83 6.73 3.90
#